data_8d2679d12074d345af99c17a7a5173f6
#
_entry.id   8d2679d12074d345af99c17a7a5173f6
#
_cell.length_a   1.000
_cell.length_b   1.000
_cell.length_c   1.000
_cell.angle_alpha   90.00
_cell.angle_beta   90.00
_cell.angle_gamma   90.00
#
_symmetry.space_group_name_H-M   'P 1'
#
loop_
_entity.id
_entity.type
_entity.pdbx_description
1 polymer ?
#
loop_
_entity_poly.entity_id
_entity_poly.type
_entity_poly.pdbx_seq_one_letter_code
_entity_poly.pdbx_strand_id
1 'polypeptide(L)'
;STHCISSAASDVYKRQLTAKAFIGDEPFVVMLGDDMTDSKVPLTKQLINRYDETGASTLAVMRVPHEETAKYGVINPSEETAPGLYNVTNFVEKPQPDEAPSDLAIIGRYLFTPEIFEALENTPVGLGNELQLTDAIDNLNKTQRVFAHEYTGKRYDVGNKFGWLQTNIEYGLRHPETKEPLRKYIEEMGAKLTAEDEKNNKSK
;
A
#
# COMPACT_ATOMS: atom_id res chain seq x y z
N SER A 1 23.56 10.42 13.48
CA SER A 1 22.82 9.34 14.12
C SER A 1 21.35 9.47 13.78
N THR A 2 20.93 8.76 12.76
CA THR A 2 19.53 8.64 12.33
C THR A 2 18.82 7.72 13.31
N HIS A 3 18.05 8.26 14.21
CA HIS A 3 17.10 7.48 15.00
C HIS A 3 15.95 7.10 14.10
N CYS A 4 15.95 5.87 13.61
CA CYS A 4 14.77 5.25 13.04
C CYS A 4 13.82 4.93 14.20
N ILE A 5 12.90 5.82 14.52
CA ILE A 5 11.82 5.56 15.47
C ILE A 5 10.68 5.02 14.62
N SER A 6 10.52 3.71 14.62
CA SER A 6 9.30 3.03 14.21
C SER A 6 8.25 3.30 15.27
N SER A 7 7.44 4.30 15.08
CA SER A 7 6.23 4.49 15.83
C SER A 7 5.07 4.68 14.87
N ALA A 8 3.93 4.13 15.28
CA ALA A 8 2.66 4.01 14.61
C ALA A 8 2.16 5.22 13.79
N ALA A 9 1.05 5.10 13.14
CA ALA A 9 0.40 6.02 12.18
C ALA A 9 0.44 7.53 12.51
N SER A 10 0.50 7.92 13.79
CA SER A 10 0.69 9.32 14.19
C SER A 10 1.99 9.95 13.67
N ASP A 11 3.00 9.14 13.39
CA ASP A 11 4.28 9.57 12.85
C ASP A 11 4.24 9.80 11.32
N VAL A 12 3.40 9.08 10.59
CA VAL A 12 3.24 9.26 9.13
C VAL A 12 2.67 10.64 8.84
N TYR A 13 1.65 11.05 9.57
CA TYR A 13 1.04 12.37 9.49
C TYR A 13 2.01 13.51 9.79
N LYS A 14 2.73 13.42 10.93
CA LYS A 14 3.73 14.45 11.31
C LYS A 14 4.84 14.56 10.28
N ARG A 15 5.25 13.44 9.69
CA ARG A 15 6.26 13.41 8.62
C ARG A 15 5.75 14.07 7.35
N GLN A 16 4.50 13.85 6.98
CA GLN A 16 3.89 14.48 5.82
C GLN A 16 3.82 16.01 6.00
N LEU A 17 3.34 16.49 7.15
CA LEU A 17 3.35 17.92 7.45
C LEU A 17 4.77 18.54 7.48
N THR A 18 5.76 17.79 7.96
CA THR A 18 7.15 18.23 7.93
C THR A 18 7.65 18.40 6.48
N ALA A 19 7.14 17.61 5.54
CA ALA A 19 7.48 17.71 4.12
C ALA A 19 6.84 18.93 3.42
N LYS A 20 5.77 19.52 3.98
CA LYS A 20 5.03 20.65 3.40
C LYS A 20 5.95 21.80 2.96
N ALA A 21 6.85 22.21 3.85
CA ALA A 21 7.78 23.32 3.56
C ALA A 21 8.79 22.99 2.44
N PHE A 22 9.06 21.72 2.20
CA PHE A 22 9.97 21.25 1.16
C PHE A 22 9.26 21.06 -0.19
N ILE A 23 8.02 20.57 -0.14
CA ILE A 23 7.21 20.28 -1.33
C ILE A 23 6.65 21.56 -1.94
N GLY A 24 6.27 22.54 -1.11
CA GLY A 24 5.62 23.76 -1.59
C GLY A 24 4.26 23.50 -2.21
N ASP A 25 4.01 24.10 -3.36
CA ASP A 25 2.73 24.07 -4.08
C ASP A 25 2.70 23.06 -5.25
N GLU A 26 3.60 22.08 -5.26
CA GLU A 26 3.68 21.10 -6.34
C GLU A 26 2.99 19.76 -5.96
N PRO A 27 2.41 19.02 -6.95
CA PRO A 27 1.94 17.67 -6.73
C PRO A 27 3.12 16.75 -6.40
N PHE A 28 2.89 15.77 -5.55
CA PHE A 28 3.94 14.89 -5.07
C PHE A 28 3.47 13.45 -4.86
N VAL A 29 4.42 12.53 -4.87
CA VAL A 29 4.15 11.11 -4.65
C VAL A 29 4.57 10.71 -3.24
N VAL A 30 3.68 10.01 -2.54
CA VAL A 30 3.96 9.32 -1.28
C VAL A 30 4.13 7.84 -1.55
N MET A 31 5.22 7.27 -1.04
CA MET A 31 5.52 5.84 -1.13
C MET A 31 5.81 5.30 0.27
N LEU A 32 5.01 4.34 0.72
CA LEU A 32 5.31 3.63 1.96
C LEU A 32 6.45 2.66 1.71
N GLY A 33 7.45 2.67 2.60
CA GLY A 33 8.70 1.92 2.42
C GLY A 33 8.56 0.41 2.55
N ASP A 34 7.47 -0.03 3.16
CA ASP A 34 7.14 -1.43 3.40
C ASP A 34 6.14 -2.02 2.38
N ASP A 35 5.74 -1.24 1.38
CA ASP A 35 4.83 -1.65 0.32
C ASP A 35 5.55 -1.62 -1.04
N MET A 36 5.93 -2.77 -1.55
CA MET A 36 6.62 -2.91 -2.82
C MET A 36 5.68 -3.40 -3.91
N THR A 37 5.81 -2.83 -5.09
CA THR A 37 4.98 -3.17 -6.26
C THR A 37 5.83 -3.54 -7.45
N ASP A 38 5.42 -4.56 -8.19
CA ASP A 38 6.11 -5.08 -9.38
C ASP A 38 5.13 -5.23 -10.55
N SER A 39 5.37 -4.45 -11.59
CA SER A 39 4.56 -4.44 -12.82
C SER A 39 5.36 -3.89 -13.99
N LYS A 40 4.89 -4.17 -15.21
CA LYS A 40 5.54 -3.73 -16.45
C LYS A 40 5.70 -2.21 -16.53
N VAL A 41 4.68 -1.46 -16.11
CA VAL A 41 4.73 -0.01 -15.92
C VAL A 41 4.76 0.25 -14.41
N PRO A 42 5.81 0.88 -13.86
CA PRO A 42 5.88 1.14 -12.42
C PRO A 42 4.63 1.87 -11.90
N LEU A 43 4.10 1.45 -10.75
CA LEU A 43 2.86 2.00 -10.20
C LEU A 43 2.91 3.53 -10.04
N THR A 44 4.05 4.08 -9.59
CA THR A 44 4.25 5.53 -9.53
C THR A 44 4.03 6.21 -10.89
N LYS A 45 4.51 5.60 -11.99
CA LYS A 45 4.27 6.13 -13.33
C LYS A 45 2.81 6.01 -13.75
N GLN A 46 2.11 4.96 -13.31
CA GLN A 46 0.68 4.84 -13.56
C GLN A 46 -0.08 5.98 -12.87
N LEU A 47 0.23 6.29 -11.60
CA LEU A 47 -0.40 7.40 -10.87
C LEU A 47 -0.10 8.77 -11.52
N ILE A 48 1.14 8.99 -11.96
CA ILE A 48 1.51 10.22 -12.68
C ILE A 48 0.69 10.36 -13.96
N ASN A 49 0.53 9.30 -14.75
CA ASN A 49 -0.30 9.34 -15.96
C ASN A 49 -1.76 9.68 -15.61
N ARG A 50 -2.32 9.13 -14.51
CA ARG A 50 -3.68 9.50 -14.07
C ARG A 50 -3.78 10.95 -13.62
N TYR A 51 -2.75 11.46 -12.97
CA TYR A 51 -2.69 12.88 -12.62
C TYR A 51 -2.62 13.76 -13.88
N ASP A 52 -1.82 13.39 -14.87
CA ASP A 52 -1.74 14.11 -16.16
C ASP A 52 -3.09 14.16 -16.89
N GLU A 53 -3.93 13.12 -16.71
CA GLU A 53 -5.28 13.03 -17.28
C GLU A 53 -6.33 13.84 -16.49
N THR A 54 -6.21 13.87 -15.16
CA THR A 54 -7.28 14.36 -14.27
C THR A 54 -6.97 15.66 -13.53
N GLY A 55 -5.68 15.98 -13.34
CA GLY A 55 -5.22 17.09 -12.50
C GLY A 55 -5.54 16.92 -11.00
N ALA A 56 -5.90 15.72 -10.55
CA ALA A 56 -6.41 15.47 -9.21
C ALA A 56 -5.59 14.43 -8.44
N SER A 57 -5.65 14.50 -7.12
CA SER A 57 -5.07 13.50 -6.24
C SER A 57 -5.59 12.10 -6.60
N THR A 58 -4.67 11.14 -6.70
CA THR A 58 -4.99 9.76 -7.08
C THR A 58 -4.24 8.80 -6.16
N LEU A 59 -4.94 7.84 -5.59
CA LEU A 59 -4.35 6.80 -4.76
C LEU A 59 -4.45 5.44 -5.46
N ALA A 60 -3.50 4.57 -5.16
CA ALA A 60 -3.53 3.20 -5.66
C ALA A 60 -4.39 2.33 -4.76
N VAL A 61 -5.25 1.52 -5.39
CA VAL A 61 -6.03 0.48 -4.73
C VAL A 61 -5.79 -0.86 -5.39
N MET A 62 -6.08 -1.93 -4.67
CA MET A 62 -5.94 -3.30 -5.14
C MET A 62 -7.10 -4.13 -4.60
N ARG A 63 -7.60 -5.09 -5.39
CA ARG A 63 -8.58 -6.05 -4.86
C ARG A 63 -7.92 -7.01 -3.88
N VAL A 64 -8.54 -7.16 -2.74
CA VAL A 64 -8.14 -8.09 -1.68
C VAL A 64 -9.29 -9.06 -1.37
N PRO A 65 -9.01 -10.24 -0.81
CA PRO A 65 -10.05 -11.07 -0.22
C PRO A 65 -10.88 -10.26 0.78
N HIS A 66 -12.19 -10.45 0.76
CA HIS A 66 -13.12 -9.64 1.57
C HIS A 66 -12.78 -9.65 3.07
N GLU A 67 -12.37 -10.79 3.60
CA GLU A 67 -11.93 -10.96 4.99
C GLU A 67 -10.65 -10.19 5.34
N GLU A 68 -9.89 -9.74 4.34
CA GLU A 68 -8.67 -8.96 4.54
C GLU A 68 -8.90 -7.44 4.56
N THR A 69 -10.11 -6.98 4.23
CA THR A 69 -10.46 -5.54 4.22
C THR A 69 -10.19 -4.86 5.56
N ALA A 70 -10.36 -5.58 6.68
CA ALA A 70 -10.06 -5.10 8.03
C ALA A 70 -8.59 -4.70 8.28
N LYS A 71 -7.69 -4.99 7.34
CA LYS A 71 -6.25 -4.63 7.44
C LYS A 71 -5.92 -3.29 6.79
N TYR A 72 -6.83 -2.74 5.97
CA TYR A 72 -6.57 -1.63 5.06
C TYR A 72 -7.61 -0.53 5.17
N GLY A 73 -7.27 0.66 4.71
CA GLY A 73 -8.27 1.61 4.26
C GLY A 73 -8.96 1.06 3.01
N VAL A 74 -10.27 1.19 2.93
CA VAL A 74 -11.10 0.69 1.82
C VAL A 74 -11.86 1.84 1.19
N ILE A 75 -11.94 1.87 -0.13
CA ILE A 75 -12.73 2.87 -0.85
C ILE A 75 -14.16 2.41 -1.09
N ASN A 76 -15.08 3.38 -1.15
CA ASN A 76 -16.41 3.19 -1.69
C ASN A 76 -16.46 3.76 -3.12
N PRO A 77 -16.26 2.93 -4.16
CA PRO A 77 -16.23 3.40 -5.54
C PRO A 77 -17.65 3.77 -6.00
N SER A 78 -17.80 4.89 -6.73
CA SER A 78 -19.09 5.31 -7.29
C SER A 78 -19.20 5.08 -8.79
N GLU A 79 -18.17 5.43 -9.55
CA GLU A 79 -18.15 5.34 -11.01
C GLU A 79 -16.74 5.00 -11.49
N GLU A 80 -16.64 4.11 -12.44
CA GLU A 80 -15.41 3.86 -13.19
C GLU A 80 -15.35 4.82 -14.38
N THR A 81 -14.52 5.86 -14.27
CA THR A 81 -14.40 6.93 -15.28
C THR A 81 -13.49 6.57 -16.44
N ALA A 82 -12.56 5.64 -16.22
CA ALA A 82 -11.70 5.02 -17.20
C ALA A 82 -11.29 3.64 -16.69
N PRO A 83 -10.77 2.73 -17.53
CA PRO A 83 -10.37 1.39 -17.08
C PRO A 83 -9.49 1.43 -15.83
N GLY A 84 -9.99 0.87 -14.72
CA GLY A 84 -9.32 0.84 -13.41
C GLY A 84 -9.19 2.21 -12.73
N LEU A 85 -9.95 3.22 -13.14
CA LEU A 85 -9.96 4.54 -12.50
C LEU A 85 -11.36 4.86 -11.97
N TYR A 86 -11.49 4.98 -10.66
CA TYR A 86 -12.76 5.16 -9.98
C TYR A 86 -12.88 6.54 -9.35
N ASN A 87 -14.07 7.13 -9.47
CA ASN A 87 -14.53 8.14 -8.54
C ASN A 87 -14.81 7.47 -7.19
N VAL A 88 -14.53 8.16 -6.09
CA VAL A 88 -14.71 7.62 -4.74
C VAL A 88 -15.73 8.47 -3.99
N THR A 89 -16.71 7.80 -3.39
CA THR A 89 -17.73 8.47 -2.55
C THR A 89 -17.16 8.81 -1.17
N ASN A 90 -16.51 7.83 -0.53
CA ASN A 90 -15.90 7.96 0.78
C ASN A 90 -14.82 6.90 1.01
N PHE A 91 -14.03 7.09 2.05
CA PHE A 91 -12.95 6.22 2.47
C PHE A 91 -13.22 5.73 3.90
N VAL A 92 -12.98 4.44 4.16
CA VAL A 92 -13.20 3.84 5.47
C VAL A 92 -11.92 3.15 5.93
N GLU A 93 -11.39 3.57 7.09
CA GLU A 93 -10.18 2.98 7.65
C GLU A 93 -10.51 1.68 8.39
N LYS A 94 -9.90 0.58 7.95
CA LYS A 94 -10.00 -0.75 8.59
C LYS A 94 -11.42 -1.16 8.98
N PRO A 95 -12.37 -1.16 8.02
CA PRO A 95 -13.74 -1.57 8.30
C PRO A 95 -13.79 -3.02 8.76
N GLN A 96 -14.81 -3.39 9.55
CA GLN A 96 -15.11 -4.82 9.68
C GLN A 96 -15.52 -5.39 8.31
N PRO A 97 -15.23 -6.65 8.00
CA PRO A 97 -15.55 -7.21 6.69
C PRO A 97 -17.01 -7.02 6.27
N ASP A 98 -17.97 -7.20 7.17
CA ASP A 98 -19.40 -6.99 6.93
C ASP A 98 -19.81 -5.52 6.75
N GLU A 99 -18.94 -4.57 7.10
CA GLU A 99 -19.12 -3.12 6.93
C GLU A 99 -18.30 -2.55 5.77
N ALA A 100 -17.40 -3.37 5.16
CA ALA A 100 -16.53 -2.91 4.10
C ALA A 100 -17.34 -2.52 2.84
N PRO A 101 -17.19 -1.28 2.34
CA PRO A 101 -17.97 -0.81 1.20
C PRO A 101 -17.60 -1.47 -0.13
N SER A 102 -16.42 -2.08 -0.20
CA SER A 102 -15.92 -2.81 -1.37
C SER A 102 -14.72 -3.69 -0.99
N ASP A 103 -14.18 -4.42 -1.96
CA ASP A 103 -12.92 -5.17 -1.83
C ASP A 103 -11.69 -4.38 -2.34
N LEU A 104 -11.85 -3.09 -2.63
CA LEU A 104 -10.78 -2.22 -3.12
C LEU A 104 -10.04 -1.57 -1.96
N ALA A 105 -8.94 -2.21 -1.58
CA ALA A 105 -8.07 -1.78 -0.49
C ALA A 105 -7.02 -0.76 -0.97
N ILE A 106 -6.78 0.27 -0.17
CA ILE A 106 -5.76 1.27 -0.40
C ILE A 106 -4.38 0.63 -0.15
N ILE A 107 -3.47 0.82 -1.09
CA ILE A 107 -2.09 0.37 -0.97
C ILE A 107 -1.13 1.56 -0.90
N GLY A 108 0.10 1.33 -0.46
CA GLY A 108 1.06 2.34 -0.05
C GLY A 108 1.66 3.22 -1.16
N ARG A 109 0.84 3.65 -2.12
CA ARG A 109 1.22 4.58 -3.21
C ARG A 109 0.13 5.60 -3.43
N TYR A 110 0.51 6.87 -3.34
CA TYR A 110 -0.38 8.00 -3.48
C TYR A 110 0.29 9.07 -4.34
N LEU A 111 -0.49 9.75 -5.16
CA LEU A 111 -0.13 11.03 -5.74
C LEU A 111 -1.10 12.06 -5.18
N PHE A 112 -0.58 13.05 -4.49
CA PHE A 112 -1.37 14.11 -3.88
C PHE A 112 -1.08 15.46 -4.52
N THR A 113 -2.10 16.28 -4.56
CA THR A 113 -1.99 17.72 -4.74
C THR A 113 -1.70 18.38 -3.37
N PRO A 114 -1.15 19.61 -3.32
CA PRO A 114 -0.76 20.28 -2.07
C PRO A 114 -1.90 20.45 -1.05
N GLU A 115 -3.15 20.48 -1.51
CA GLU A 115 -4.34 20.64 -0.67
C GLU A 115 -4.50 19.50 0.37
N ILE A 116 -3.82 18.38 0.18
CA ILE A 116 -3.77 17.32 1.21
C ILE A 116 -3.21 17.84 2.54
N PHE A 117 -2.29 18.81 2.51
CA PHE A 117 -1.73 19.37 3.73
C PHE A 117 -2.76 20.12 4.56
N GLU A 118 -3.65 20.89 3.92
CA GLU A 118 -4.77 21.55 4.60
C GLU A 118 -5.76 20.51 5.15
N ALA A 119 -6.08 19.47 4.37
CA ALA A 119 -6.92 18.38 4.84
C ALA A 119 -6.31 17.66 6.06
N LEU A 120 -5.00 17.41 6.05
CA LEU A 120 -4.28 16.83 7.18
C LEU A 120 -4.33 17.72 8.43
N GLU A 121 -4.11 19.03 8.30
CA GLU A 121 -4.15 19.99 9.40
C GLU A 121 -5.54 20.08 10.06
N ASN A 122 -6.59 19.89 9.28
CA ASN A 122 -7.99 20.00 9.73
C ASN A 122 -8.63 18.65 10.10
N THR A 123 -7.91 17.52 9.94
CA THR A 123 -8.44 16.20 10.28
C THR A 123 -8.35 15.97 11.80
N PRO A 124 -9.44 15.65 12.49
CA PRO A 124 -9.42 15.32 13.91
C PRO A 124 -8.71 13.99 14.14
N VAL A 125 -8.23 13.79 15.35
CA VAL A 125 -7.67 12.52 15.80
C VAL A 125 -8.80 11.46 15.77
N GLY A 126 -8.56 10.37 15.08
CA GLY A 126 -9.51 9.30 14.84
C GLY A 126 -9.28 8.05 15.71
N LEU A 127 -9.53 6.90 15.11
CA LEU A 127 -9.42 5.60 15.77
C LEU A 127 -8.05 5.39 16.41
N GLY A 128 -8.01 4.90 17.64
CA GLY A 128 -6.77 4.63 18.38
C GLY A 128 -6.05 5.88 18.88
N ASN A 129 -6.70 7.04 18.91
CA ASN A 129 -6.10 8.34 19.24
C ASN A 129 -4.96 8.73 18.28
N GLU A 130 -5.08 8.27 17.03
CA GLU A 130 -4.14 8.53 15.94
C GLU A 130 -4.82 9.30 14.82
N LEU A 131 -4.03 10.07 14.09
CA LEU A 131 -4.51 10.76 12.90
C LEU A 131 -4.34 9.83 11.71
N GLN A 132 -5.46 9.41 11.14
CA GLN A 132 -5.47 8.47 10.02
C GLN A 132 -5.36 9.23 8.69
N LEU A 133 -4.44 8.77 7.82
CA LEU A 133 -4.31 9.33 6.47
C LEU A 133 -5.59 9.13 5.66
N THR A 134 -6.28 8.02 5.86
CA THR A 134 -7.55 7.71 5.19
C THR A 134 -8.63 8.76 5.51
N ASP A 135 -8.70 9.23 6.76
CA ASP A 135 -9.64 10.29 7.17
C ASP A 135 -9.29 11.63 6.52
N ALA A 136 -7.99 11.94 6.40
CA ALA A 136 -7.55 13.15 5.73
C ALA A 136 -7.84 13.11 4.21
N ILE A 137 -7.69 11.95 3.59
CA ILE A 137 -8.07 11.75 2.17
C ILE A 137 -9.60 11.89 2.01
N ASP A 138 -10.40 11.38 2.94
CA ASP A 138 -11.85 11.57 2.92
C ASP A 138 -12.23 13.04 3.07
N ASN A 139 -11.54 13.79 3.94
CA ASN A 139 -11.73 15.23 4.06
C ASN A 139 -11.32 15.99 2.79
N LEU A 140 -10.21 15.61 2.17
CA LEU A 140 -9.79 16.17 0.89
C LEU A 140 -10.86 15.93 -0.19
N ASN A 141 -11.43 14.74 -0.24
CA ASN A 141 -12.45 14.37 -1.22
C ASN A 141 -13.76 15.17 -1.11
N LYS A 142 -14.02 15.82 0.04
CA LYS A 142 -15.15 16.73 0.23
C LYS A 142 -14.95 18.09 -0.44
N THR A 143 -13.71 18.51 -0.64
CA THR A 143 -13.34 19.83 -1.20
C THR A 143 -12.87 19.74 -2.65
N GLN A 144 -12.21 18.65 -3.01
CA GLN A 144 -11.80 18.36 -4.39
C GLN A 144 -11.92 16.85 -4.65
N ARG A 145 -12.09 16.48 -5.91
CA ARG A 145 -12.19 15.06 -6.29
C ARG A 145 -10.89 14.32 -6.04
N VAL A 146 -10.98 13.13 -5.43
CA VAL A 146 -9.89 12.18 -5.28
C VAL A 146 -10.25 10.92 -6.08
N PHE A 147 -9.32 10.45 -6.90
CA PHE A 147 -9.49 9.22 -7.69
C PHE A 147 -8.79 8.03 -7.03
N ALA A 148 -9.31 6.85 -7.31
CA ALA A 148 -8.64 5.60 -7.00
C ALA A 148 -8.26 4.87 -8.28
N HIS A 149 -6.97 4.50 -8.41
CA HIS A 149 -6.46 3.71 -9.53
C HIS A 149 -6.26 2.26 -9.10
N GLU A 150 -7.00 1.35 -9.74
CA GLU A 150 -6.88 -0.10 -9.49
C GLU A 150 -5.56 -0.62 -10.08
N TYR A 151 -4.66 -1.01 -9.21
CA TYR A 151 -3.37 -1.56 -9.58
C TYR A 151 -3.48 -3.03 -9.99
N THR A 152 -2.95 -3.33 -11.16
CA THR A 152 -2.83 -4.69 -11.68
C THR A 152 -1.36 -5.09 -11.76
N GLY A 153 -0.89 -5.82 -10.77
CA GLY A 153 0.49 -6.26 -10.65
C GLY A 153 0.71 -7.05 -9.38
N LYS A 154 1.95 -7.40 -9.10
CA LYS A 154 2.28 -8.09 -7.87
C LYS A 154 2.67 -7.07 -6.79
N ARG A 155 2.00 -7.16 -5.65
CA ARG A 155 2.31 -6.41 -4.45
C ARG A 155 3.04 -7.30 -3.44
N TYR A 156 4.01 -6.74 -2.76
CA TYR A 156 4.74 -7.37 -1.68
C TYR A 156 4.64 -6.50 -0.43
N ASP A 157 4.06 -7.05 0.62
CA ASP A 157 4.01 -6.43 1.93
C ASP A 157 5.25 -6.86 2.72
N VAL A 158 6.28 -6.01 2.71
CA VAL A 158 7.52 -6.28 3.46
C VAL A 158 7.47 -5.78 4.91
N GLY A 159 6.36 -5.20 5.34
CA GLY A 159 6.09 -4.82 6.73
C GLY A 159 5.84 -6.02 7.64
N ASN A 160 5.40 -7.16 7.09
CA ASN A 160 5.28 -8.39 7.84
C ASN A 160 6.45 -9.35 7.58
N LYS A 161 6.77 -10.19 8.56
CA LYS A 161 7.95 -11.08 8.52
C LYS A 161 7.92 -12.07 7.36
N PHE A 162 6.76 -12.64 7.08
CA PHE A 162 6.63 -13.64 6.02
C PHE A 162 6.71 -12.98 4.63
N GLY A 163 6.03 -11.87 4.42
CA GLY A 163 6.11 -11.09 3.19
C GLY A 163 7.52 -10.59 2.88
N TRP A 164 8.25 -10.18 3.93
CA TRP A 164 9.66 -9.82 3.80
C TRP A 164 10.53 -10.99 3.32
N LEU A 165 10.40 -12.19 3.93
CA LEU A 165 11.11 -13.39 3.50
C LEU A 165 10.74 -13.78 2.07
N GLN A 166 9.46 -13.81 1.75
CA GLN A 166 8.96 -14.15 0.43
C GLN A 166 9.52 -13.21 -0.65
N THR A 167 9.52 -11.91 -0.37
CA THR A 167 10.04 -10.89 -1.27
C THR A 167 11.55 -11.08 -1.52
N ASN A 168 12.33 -11.30 -0.46
CA ASN A 168 13.76 -11.53 -0.60
C ASN A 168 14.08 -12.78 -1.44
N ILE A 169 13.34 -13.88 -1.25
CA ILE A 169 13.49 -15.09 -2.05
C ILE A 169 13.16 -14.80 -3.53
N GLU A 170 12.04 -14.18 -3.83
CA GLU A 170 11.63 -13.93 -5.21
C GLU A 170 12.57 -12.96 -5.94
N TYR A 171 12.98 -11.88 -5.30
CA TYR A 171 13.94 -10.94 -5.88
C TYR A 171 15.34 -11.56 -5.99
N GLY A 172 15.76 -12.37 -5.01
CA GLY A 172 17.00 -13.10 -5.05
C GLY A 172 17.07 -14.10 -6.22
N LEU A 173 15.94 -14.74 -6.57
CA LEU A 173 15.86 -15.63 -7.74
C LEU A 173 15.87 -14.89 -9.09
N ARG A 174 15.65 -13.57 -9.10
CA ARG A 174 15.73 -12.73 -10.30
C ARG A 174 17.09 -12.09 -10.48
N HIS A 175 17.84 -11.89 -9.39
CA HIS A 175 19.11 -11.20 -9.42
C HIS A 175 20.22 -12.09 -9.96
N PRO A 176 21.03 -11.64 -10.95
CA PRO A 176 22.03 -12.47 -11.63
C PRO A 176 23.02 -13.17 -10.68
N GLU A 177 23.49 -12.48 -9.65
CA GLU A 177 24.50 -13.00 -8.72
C GLU A 177 23.95 -14.02 -7.72
N THR A 178 22.66 -13.93 -7.37
CA THR A 178 22.06 -14.76 -6.32
C THR A 178 21.14 -15.85 -6.84
N LYS A 179 20.72 -15.77 -8.10
CA LYS A 179 19.75 -16.69 -8.71
C LYS A 179 20.13 -18.16 -8.56
N GLU A 180 21.31 -18.54 -9.03
CA GLU A 180 21.72 -19.96 -9.05
C GLU A 180 22.05 -20.49 -7.65
N PRO A 181 22.84 -19.80 -6.79
CA PRO A 181 23.07 -20.28 -5.44
C PRO A 181 21.78 -20.34 -4.60
N LEU A 182 20.86 -19.39 -4.75
CA LEU A 182 19.59 -19.41 -4.03
C LEU A 182 18.67 -20.54 -4.49
N ARG A 183 18.60 -20.80 -5.79
CA ARG A 183 17.85 -21.95 -6.34
C ARG A 183 18.33 -23.25 -5.72
N LYS A 184 19.64 -23.51 -5.76
CA LYS A 184 20.24 -24.71 -5.19
C LYS A 184 19.94 -24.84 -3.70
N TYR A 185 20.06 -23.74 -2.95
CA TYR A 185 19.74 -23.72 -1.52
C TYR A 185 18.28 -24.08 -1.24
N ILE A 186 17.34 -23.54 -2.03
CA ILE A 186 15.91 -23.85 -1.88
C ILE A 186 15.61 -25.31 -2.18
N GLU A 187 16.23 -25.88 -3.23
CA GLU A 187 16.09 -27.31 -3.58
C GLU A 187 16.60 -28.22 -2.46
N GLU A 188 17.79 -27.91 -1.91
CA GLU A 188 18.37 -28.66 -0.78
C GLU A 188 17.52 -28.56 0.49
N MET A 189 17.00 -27.37 0.80
CA MET A 189 16.10 -27.16 1.94
C MET A 189 14.77 -27.89 1.76
N GLY A 190 14.18 -27.85 0.58
CA GLY A 190 12.95 -28.55 0.27
C GLY A 190 13.10 -30.07 0.45
N ALA A 191 14.21 -30.65 -0.03
CA ALA A 191 14.48 -32.08 0.16
C ALA A 191 14.64 -32.47 1.66
N LYS A 192 15.29 -31.61 2.46
CA LYS A 192 15.42 -31.84 3.92
C LYS A 192 14.07 -31.83 4.64
N LEU A 193 13.23 -30.80 4.34
CA LEU A 193 11.91 -30.70 4.97
C LEU A 193 11.01 -31.89 4.62
N THR A 194 11.00 -32.32 3.35
CA THR A 194 10.27 -33.52 2.91
C THR A 194 10.71 -34.76 3.68
N ALA A 195 12.04 -34.97 3.84
CA ALA A 195 12.58 -36.14 4.56
C ALA A 195 12.24 -36.10 6.06
N GLU A 196 12.16 -34.91 6.68
CA GLU A 196 11.74 -34.74 8.06
C GLU A 196 10.27 -35.08 8.25
N ASP A 197 9.38 -34.62 7.34
CA ASP A 197 7.95 -34.92 7.37
C ASP A 197 7.67 -36.42 7.21
N GLU A 198 8.38 -37.10 6.32
CA GLU A 198 8.27 -38.56 6.14
C GLU A 198 8.68 -39.34 7.41
N LYS A 199 9.72 -38.89 8.12
CA LYS A 199 10.14 -39.49 9.40
C LYS A 199 9.09 -39.30 10.48
N ASN A 200 8.54 -38.10 10.60
CA ASN A 200 7.52 -37.77 11.59
C ASN A 200 6.20 -38.55 11.35
N ASN A 201 5.84 -38.77 10.08
CA ASN A 201 4.64 -39.56 9.73
C ASN A 201 4.80 -41.07 9.96
N LYS A 202 6.04 -41.61 9.91
CA LYS A 202 6.30 -43.03 10.24
C LYS A 202 6.38 -43.32 11.73
N SER A 203 6.46 -42.27 12.56
CA SER A 203 6.60 -42.34 14.02
C SER A 203 5.26 -42.16 14.74
N LYS A 204 4.17 -41.94 14.01
CA LYS A 204 2.77 -41.93 14.48
C LYS A 204 2.05 -43.21 14.10
#